data_f1865a3604c6ab880d66ee6c2ac33b32
#
_entry.id   f1865a3604c6ab880d66ee6c2ac33b32
#
_cell.length_a   1.000
_cell.length_b   1.000
_cell.length_c   1.000
_cell.angle_alpha   90.00
_cell.angle_beta   90.00
_cell.angle_gamma   90.00
#
_symmetry.space_group_name_H-M   'P 1'
#
loop_
_entity.id
_entity.type
_entity.pdbx_description
1 polymer ?
#
loop_
_entity_poly.entity_id
_entity_poly.type
_entity_poly.pdbx_seq_one_letter_code
_entity_poly.pdbx_strand_id
1 'polypeptide(L)'
;VILGDLLDARVVGPDGEDLGFLVDVRLALDRLPDDAPSDGDPDDAHPEDRALSASVRRRDRVGRARVVGVLVSPRTGASFLGYERTGVTAPWPVPQLVRHRHRGTFLVPWDDVASVGRGEVRLAPGYRQDDAALP
;
A
#
# COMPACT_ATOMS: atom_id res chain seq x y z
N VAL A 1 0.28 2.28 -17.67
CA VAL A 1 0.35 3.10 -16.45
C VAL A 1 1.23 2.36 -15.47
N ILE A 2 2.34 2.94 -15.08
CA ILE A 2 3.18 2.42 -14.00
C ILE A 2 2.75 3.07 -12.68
N LEU A 3 2.98 2.37 -11.57
CA LEU A 3 2.58 2.83 -10.24
C LEU A 3 3.09 4.24 -9.90
N GLY A 4 4.31 4.57 -10.38
CA GLY A 4 4.89 5.89 -10.21
C GLY A 4 4.11 7.02 -10.88
N ASP A 5 3.38 6.74 -11.96
CA ASP A 5 2.56 7.74 -12.66
C ASP A 5 1.26 8.07 -11.90
N LEU A 6 0.90 7.21 -10.94
CA LEU A 6 -0.30 7.37 -10.10
C LEU A 6 -0.02 8.22 -8.87
N LEU A 7 1.21 8.21 -8.36
CA LEU A 7 1.57 9.03 -7.21
C LEU A 7 1.48 10.51 -7.59
N ASP A 8 0.91 11.30 -6.70
CA ASP A 8 0.59 12.72 -6.90
C ASP A 8 -0.49 13.00 -7.98
N ALA A 9 -1.14 11.96 -8.53
CA ALA A 9 -2.28 12.15 -9.41
C ALA A 9 -3.43 12.82 -8.65
N ARG A 10 -4.11 13.74 -9.34
CA ARG A 10 -5.30 14.38 -8.81
C ARG A 10 -6.44 13.38 -8.70
N VAL A 11 -7.12 13.35 -7.57
CA VAL A 11 -8.28 12.49 -7.36
C VAL A 11 -9.55 13.33 -7.43
N VAL A 12 -10.43 12.97 -8.34
CA VAL A 12 -11.71 13.65 -8.55
C VAL A 12 -12.87 12.68 -8.28
N GLY A 13 -13.91 13.19 -7.68
CA GLY A 13 -15.14 12.44 -7.48
C GLY A 13 -15.97 12.29 -8.76
N PRO A 14 -17.12 11.60 -8.67
CA PRO A 14 -17.99 11.33 -9.83
C PRO A 14 -18.50 12.60 -10.49
N ASP A 15 -18.76 13.64 -9.72
CA ASP A 15 -19.27 14.93 -10.20
C ASP A 15 -18.13 15.90 -10.59
N GLY A 16 -16.88 15.46 -10.57
CA GLY A 16 -15.71 16.26 -10.90
C GLY A 16 -15.18 17.10 -9.73
N GLU A 17 -15.70 16.89 -8.52
CA GLU A 17 -15.20 17.55 -7.32
C GLU A 17 -13.76 17.11 -7.00
N ASP A 18 -12.93 18.06 -6.61
CA ASP A 18 -11.54 17.83 -6.22
C ASP A 18 -11.47 17.25 -4.81
N LEU A 19 -11.00 16.02 -4.70
CA LEU A 19 -10.87 15.29 -3.43
C LEU A 19 -9.44 15.34 -2.88
N GLY A 20 -8.48 15.76 -3.69
CA GLY A 20 -7.08 15.82 -3.32
C GLY A 20 -6.17 15.02 -4.26
N PHE A 21 -5.16 14.40 -3.68
CA PHE A 21 -4.11 13.72 -4.44
C PHE A 21 -3.94 12.28 -3.96
N LEU A 22 -3.62 11.40 -4.88
CA LEU A 22 -3.24 10.03 -4.58
C LEU A 22 -1.83 10.03 -4.00
N VAL A 23 -1.72 9.71 -2.72
CA VAL A 23 -0.43 9.76 -1.99
C VAL A 23 0.21 8.39 -1.83
N ASP A 24 -0.57 7.32 -1.88
CA ASP A 24 -0.07 5.96 -1.77
C ASP A 24 -1.08 4.94 -2.33
N VAL A 25 -0.62 3.71 -2.52
CA VAL A 25 -1.43 2.60 -3.03
C VAL A 25 -1.30 1.41 -2.09
N ARG A 26 -2.43 0.87 -1.66
CA ARG A 26 -2.46 -0.34 -0.84
C ARG A 26 -2.43 -1.58 -1.72
N LEU A 27 -1.48 -2.47 -1.44
CA LEU A 27 -1.31 -3.72 -2.16
C LEU A 27 -1.66 -4.91 -1.27
N ALA A 28 -2.38 -5.88 -1.81
CA ALA A 28 -2.47 -7.21 -1.26
C ALA A 28 -1.48 -8.13 -1.97
N LEU A 29 -0.78 -8.92 -1.19
CA LEU A 29 0.15 -9.92 -1.70
C LEU A 29 -0.51 -11.29 -1.55
N ASP A 30 -0.66 -11.99 -2.67
CA ASP A 30 -1.13 -13.38 -2.64
C ASP A 30 -0.01 -14.27 -2.10
N ARG A 31 -0.32 -15.03 -1.04
CA ARG A 31 0.61 -16.03 -0.54
C ARG A 31 0.51 -17.26 -1.42
N LEU A 32 1.64 -17.74 -1.95
CA LEU A 32 1.68 -19.05 -2.61
C LEU A 32 1.42 -20.15 -1.57
N PRO A 33 0.68 -21.23 -1.94
CA PRO A 33 0.47 -22.37 -1.07
C PRO A 33 1.78 -22.97 -0.58
N ASP A 34 1.79 -23.44 0.66
CA ASP A 34 2.99 -24.04 1.30
C ASP A 34 3.40 -25.40 0.70
N ASP A 35 2.65 -25.92 -0.27
CA ASP A 35 2.80 -27.27 -0.86
C ASP A 35 3.83 -27.40 -1.99
N ALA A 36 4.67 -26.39 -2.22
CA ALA A 36 5.77 -26.57 -3.17
C ALA A 36 6.83 -27.50 -2.54
N PRO A 37 7.08 -28.70 -3.10
CA PRO A 37 8.08 -29.63 -2.58
C PRO A 37 9.45 -28.93 -2.61
N SER A 38 10.12 -28.92 -1.48
CA SER A 38 11.50 -28.45 -1.39
C SER A 38 12.40 -29.57 -1.94
N ASP A 39 12.69 -29.54 -3.24
CA ASP A 39 13.73 -30.38 -3.82
C ASP A 39 15.11 -29.84 -3.39
N GLY A 40 15.54 -30.22 -2.23
CA GLY A 40 16.87 -29.90 -1.73
C GLY A 40 17.19 -30.73 -0.49
N ASP A 41 18.18 -31.60 -0.64
CA ASP A 41 18.68 -32.44 0.44
C ASP A 41 19.16 -31.56 1.62
N PRO A 42 18.65 -31.75 2.85
CA PRO A 42 18.90 -30.83 3.96
C PRO A 42 20.23 -31.03 4.67
N ASP A 43 21.07 -32.01 4.28
CA ASP A 43 22.16 -32.47 5.13
C ASP A 43 23.53 -31.76 4.91
N ASP A 44 23.72 -31.00 3.83
CA ASP A 44 25.06 -30.46 3.49
C ASP A 44 25.23 -28.92 3.66
N ALA A 45 24.24 -28.20 4.19
CA ALA A 45 24.33 -26.75 4.29
C ALA A 45 24.71 -26.25 5.68
N HIS A 46 25.70 -25.36 5.74
CA HIS A 46 26.08 -24.59 6.93
C HIS A 46 24.86 -23.84 7.53
N PRO A 47 24.78 -23.65 8.87
CA PRO A 47 23.65 -22.97 9.52
C PRO A 47 23.38 -21.56 9.00
N GLU A 48 24.42 -20.83 8.59
CA GLU A 48 24.32 -19.49 8.04
C GLU A 48 23.71 -19.49 6.63
N ASP A 49 24.08 -20.47 5.81
CA ASP A 49 23.53 -20.65 4.46
C ASP A 49 22.06 -21.06 4.50
N ARG A 50 21.63 -21.78 5.55
CA ARG A 50 20.23 -22.12 5.79
C ARG A 50 19.38 -20.90 6.09
N ALA A 51 19.89 -19.95 6.87
CA ALA A 51 19.18 -18.72 7.22
C ALA A 51 18.99 -17.81 5.99
N LEU A 52 20.03 -17.66 5.15
CA LEU A 52 19.99 -16.89 3.92
C LEU A 52 19.07 -17.56 2.88
N SER A 53 19.19 -18.88 2.70
CA SER A 53 18.35 -19.64 1.79
C SER A 53 16.87 -19.61 2.20
N ALA A 54 16.58 -19.66 3.49
CA ALA A 54 15.21 -19.54 4.00
C ALA A 54 14.64 -18.13 3.75
N SER A 55 15.44 -17.08 3.85
CA SER A 55 15.01 -15.71 3.59
C SER A 55 14.77 -15.45 2.10
N VAL A 56 15.60 -16.02 1.22
CA VAL A 56 15.45 -15.95 -0.24
C VAL A 56 14.20 -16.73 -0.66
N ARG A 57 14.03 -17.97 -0.19
CA ARG A 57 12.84 -18.79 -0.47
C ARG A 57 11.55 -18.13 0.03
N ARG A 58 11.61 -17.38 1.12
CA ARG A 58 10.46 -16.62 1.62
C ARG A 58 10.10 -15.45 0.71
N ARG A 59 11.08 -14.86 0.00
CA ARG A 59 10.84 -13.84 -1.04
C ARG A 59 10.23 -14.42 -2.29
N ASP A 60 10.68 -15.59 -2.72
CA ASP A 60 10.15 -16.29 -3.90
C ASP A 60 8.72 -16.81 -3.69
N ARG A 61 8.24 -16.92 -2.43
CA ARG A 61 6.88 -17.30 -2.08
C ARG A 61 5.87 -16.15 -2.12
N VAL A 62 6.29 -14.93 -2.44
CA VAL A 62 5.38 -13.81 -2.62
C VAL A 62 4.79 -13.91 -4.02
N GLY A 63 3.51 -14.26 -4.08
CA GLY A 63 2.74 -14.30 -5.31
C GLY A 63 2.48 -12.92 -5.90
N ARG A 64 1.46 -12.82 -6.73
CA ARG A 64 1.10 -11.56 -7.39
C ARG A 64 0.69 -10.50 -6.38
N ALA A 65 1.25 -9.29 -6.53
CA ALA A 65 0.72 -8.12 -5.88
C ALA A 65 -0.48 -7.58 -6.67
N ARG A 66 -1.59 -7.31 -6.00
CA ARG A 66 -2.74 -6.61 -6.61
C ARG A 66 -3.09 -5.36 -5.80
N VAL A 67 -3.51 -4.34 -6.49
CA VAL A 67 -4.01 -3.12 -5.86
C VAL A 67 -5.36 -3.42 -5.21
N VAL A 68 -5.49 -3.09 -3.93
CA VAL A 68 -6.75 -3.23 -3.17
C VAL A 68 -7.36 -1.90 -2.78
N GLY A 69 -6.60 -0.83 -2.85
CA GLY A 69 -7.10 0.51 -2.56
C GLY A 69 -6.07 1.59 -2.84
N VAL A 70 -6.52 2.81 -2.83
CA VAL A 70 -5.72 4.02 -3.00
C VAL A 70 -5.91 4.94 -1.80
N LEU A 71 -4.82 5.56 -1.35
CA LEU A 71 -4.85 6.55 -0.29
C LEU A 71 -4.92 7.95 -0.90
N VAL A 72 -5.93 8.69 -0.48
CA VAL A 72 -6.21 10.05 -0.95
C VAL A 72 -5.99 11.03 0.18
N SER A 73 -5.22 12.08 -0.09
CA SER A 73 -4.98 13.17 0.85
C SER A 73 -5.34 14.51 0.24
N PRO A 74 -5.99 15.41 0.97
CA PRO A 74 -6.29 16.76 0.48
C PRO A 74 -5.03 17.63 0.30
N ARG A 75 -3.88 17.13 0.71
CA ARG A 75 -2.60 17.85 0.64
C ARG A 75 -1.60 17.10 -0.23
N THR A 76 -0.95 17.81 -1.14
CA THR A 76 0.15 17.29 -1.96
C THR A 76 1.42 17.00 -1.16
N GLY A 77 2.26 16.10 -1.67
CA GLY A 77 3.67 15.97 -1.30
C GLY A 77 3.96 15.35 0.05
N ALA A 78 2.98 14.74 0.71
CA ALA A 78 3.20 13.97 1.91
C ALA A 78 3.10 12.47 1.58
N SER A 79 4.22 11.86 1.23
CA SER A 79 4.32 10.41 1.20
C SER A 79 3.78 9.81 2.51
N PHE A 80 2.84 8.89 2.41
CA PHE A 80 2.24 8.19 3.57
C PHE A 80 3.21 7.11 4.05
N LEU A 81 4.42 7.54 4.49
CA LEU A 81 5.51 6.67 4.87
C LEU A 81 5.18 5.90 6.16
N GLY A 82 4.54 4.75 6.01
CA GLY A 82 4.50 3.72 7.06
C GLY A 82 3.70 4.05 8.33
N TYR A 83 2.95 5.14 8.36
CA TYR A 83 2.14 5.55 9.52
C TYR A 83 0.74 4.94 9.52
N GLU A 84 0.56 3.91 8.75
CA GLU A 84 -0.68 3.16 8.65
C GLU A 84 -0.98 2.36 9.92
N ARG A 85 0.02 2.13 10.78
CA ARG A 85 -0.14 1.40 12.04
C ARG A 85 -0.45 2.34 13.20
N THR A 86 -1.49 2.05 13.93
CA THR A 86 -1.92 2.80 15.13
C THR A 86 -0.94 2.72 16.30
N GLY A 87 0.07 1.85 16.23
CA GLY A 87 1.07 1.60 17.27
C GLY A 87 2.47 2.08 16.94
N VAL A 88 2.62 3.32 16.45
CA VAL A 88 3.97 3.87 16.23
C VAL A 88 4.63 4.20 17.56
N THR A 89 5.61 3.39 17.94
CA THR A 89 6.52 3.63 19.08
C THR A 89 7.64 4.60 18.67
N ALA A 90 7.29 5.81 18.31
CA ALA A 90 8.25 6.89 18.11
C ALA A 90 8.20 7.86 19.30
N PRO A 91 9.33 8.47 19.70
CA PRO A 91 9.32 9.44 20.79
C PRO A 91 8.41 10.62 20.46
N TRP A 92 7.56 11.00 21.43
CA TRP A 92 6.77 12.23 21.38
C TRP A 92 7.68 13.43 21.11
N PRO A 93 7.41 14.39 20.18
CA PRO A 93 6.11 14.72 19.57
C PRO A 93 5.92 14.19 18.13
N VAL A 94 6.82 13.36 17.59
CA VAL A 94 6.81 12.94 16.17
C VAL A 94 5.49 12.28 15.73
N PRO A 95 4.86 11.36 16.50
CA PRO A 95 3.60 10.75 16.09
C PRO A 95 2.45 11.74 15.93
N GLN A 96 2.41 12.78 16.78
CA GLN A 96 1.36 13.79 16.72
C GLN A 96 1.51 14.72 15.51
N LEU A 97 2.74 15.08 15.17
CA LEU A 97 3.04 15.93 14.01
C LEU A 97 2.66 15.22 12.70
N VAL A 98 2.95 13.93 12.63
CA VAL A 98 2.61 13.10 11.48
C VAL A 98 1.11 12.90 11.36
N ARG A 99 0.40 12.58 12.45
CA ARG A 99 -1.07 12.49 12.47
C ARG A 99 -1.73 13.80 12.04
N HIS A 100 -1.18 14.94 12.44
CA HIS A 100 -1.68 16.24 12.03
C HIS A 100 -1.48 16.50 10.53
N ARG A 101 -0.36 16.03 9.98
CA ARG A 101 0.01 16.18 8.57
C ARG A 101 -0.89 15.35 7.64
N HIS A 102 -1.34 14.18 8.12
CA HIS A 102 -2.22 13.26 7.37
C HIS A 102 -3.69 13.38 7.75
N ARG A 103 -4.07 14.45 8.45
CA ARG A 103 -5.46 14.70 8.79
C ARG A 103 -6.29 14.88 7.52
N GLY A 104 -7.34 14.05 7.38
CA GLY A 104 -8.19 14.04 6.20
C GLY A 104 -7.75 13.04 5.11
N THR A 105 -6.67 12.27 5.32
CA THR A 105 -6.31 11.17 4.44
C THR A 105 -7.30 10.01 4.64
N PHE A 106 -7.82 9.47 3.55
CA PHE A 106 -8.75 8.34 3.56
C PHE A 106 -8.36 7.30 2.51
N LEU A 107 -8.82 6.07 2.72
CA LEU A 107 -8.64 4.95 1.79
C LEU A 107 -9.88 4.81 0.92
N VAL A 108 -9.69 4.69 -0.38
CA VAL A 108 -10.74 4.30 -1.32
C VAL A 108 -10.44 2.89 -1.82
N PRO A 109 -11.36 1.93 -1.68
CA PRO A 109 -11.22 0.60 -2.27
C PRO A 109 -11.01 0.70 -3.78
N TRP A 110 -10.18 -0.20 -4.32
CA TRP A 110 -9.86 -0.19 -5.76
C TRP A 110 -11.09 -0.38 -6.65
N ASP A 111 -12.08 -1.14 -6.18
CA ASP A 111 -13.34 -1.37 -6.90
C ASP A 111 -14.17 -0.09 -7.09
N ASP A 112 -13.90 0.92 -6.28
CA ASP A 112 -14.57 2.23 -6.35
C ASP A 112 -13.81 3.25 -7.23
N VAL A 113 -12.73 2.82 -7.89
CA VAL A 113 -11.99 3.62 -8.88
C VAL A 113 -12.61 3.40 -10.26
N ALA A 114 -13.21 4.43 -10.83
CA ALA A 114 -13.88 4.35 -12.13
C ALA A 114 -12.88 4.39 -13.29
N SER A 115 -11.89 5.25 -13.23
CA SER A 115 -10.87 5.38 -14.27
C SER A 115 -9.57 5.97 -13.76
N VAL A 116 -8.49 5.59 -14.43
CA VAL A 116 -7.14 6.08 -14.19
C VAL A 116 -6.60 6.66 -15.48
N GLY A 117 -6.29 7.94 -15.45
CA GLY A 117 -5.67 8.67 -16.56
C GLY A 117 -4.26 9.16 -16.20
N ARG A 118 -3.64 9.90 -17.11
CA ARG A 118 -2.36 10.55 -16.83
C ARG A 118 -2.58 11.72 -15.86
N GLY A 119 -2.16 11.56 -14.63
CA GLY A 119 -2.22 12.59 -13.59
C GLY A 119 -3.62 12.81 -12.98
N GLU A 120 -4.63 12.01 -13.33
CA GLU A 120 -5.97 12.08 -12.75
C GLU A 120 -6.53 10.69 -12.49
N VAL A 121 -7.13 10.52 -11.33
CA VAL A 121 -7.88 9.33 -10.93
C VAL A 121 -9.31 9.76 -10.63
N ARG A 122 -10.29 9.12 -11.27
CA ARG A 122 -11.71 9.40 -11.07
C ARG A 122 -12.36 8.29 -10.30
N LEU A 123 -13.12 8.65 -9.27
CA LEU A 123 -13.87 7.73 -8.45
C LEU A 123 -15.26 7.44 -9.02
N ALA A 124 -15.78 6.25 -8.72
CA ALA A 124 -17.12 5.84 -9.11
C ALA A 124 -18.19 6.52 -8.25
N PRO A 125 -19.44 6.67 -8.77
CA PRO A 125 -20.56 7.12 -7.95
C PRO A 125 -20.76 6.20 -6.74
N GLY A 126 -20.94 6.79 -5.55
CA GLY A 126 -21.12 6.02 -4.31
C GLY A 126 -19.83 5.42 -3.75
N TYR A 127 -18.67 5.91 -4.14
CA TYR A 127 -17.39 5.47 -3.60
C TYR A 127 -17.34 5.55 -2.07
N ARG A 128 -16.63 4.61 -1.45
CA ARG A 128 -16.45 4.53 0.01
C ARG A 128 -15.18 5.25 0.42
N GLN A 129 -15.23 5.85 1.60
CA GLN A 129 -14.06 6.42 2.28
C GLN A 129 -13.84 5.63 3.56
N ASP A 130 -12.81 4.80 3.54
CA ASP A 130 -12.39 4.00 4.70
C ASP A 130 -11.24 4.69 5.44
N ASP A 131 -11.01 4.26 6.68
CA ASP A 131 -9.87 4.75 7.45
C ASP A 131 -8.56 4.33 6.75
N ALA A 132 -7.66 5.29 6.60
CA ALA A 132 -6.34 5.04 6.01
C ALA A 132 -5.43 4.21 6.93
N ALA A 133 -5.71 4.16 8.24
CA ALA A 133 -4.92 3.40 9.21
C ALA A 133 -5.08 1.89 9.00
N LEU A 134 -3.97 1.16 9.12
CA LEU A 134 -4.01 -0.30 9.27
C LEU A 134 -4.40 -0.65 10.70
N PRO A 135 -5.24 -1.69 10.87
CA PRO A 135 -5.62 -2.19 12.18
C PRO A 135 -4.43 -2.72 12.97
#